data_73408c9f584ed3143355128b1aebf756
#
_entry.id   73408c9f584ed3143355128b1aebf756
#
_cell.length_a   1.000
_cell.length_b   1.000
_cell.length_c   1.000
_cell.angle_alpha   90.00
_cell.angle_beta   90.00
_cell.angle_gamma   90.00
#
_symmetry.space_group_name_H-M   'P 1'
#
loop_
_entity.id
_entity.type
_entity.pdbx_description
1 polymer ?
#
loop_
_entity_poly.entity_id
_entity_poly.type
_entity_poly.pdbx_seq_one_letter_code
_entity_poly.pdbx_strand_id
1 'polypeptide(L)'
;PLRLVGSEMCIRDSLETVGPNGEFIDSIAGRTINPGHSIETAWFILEEAKYRGWDPQLKEMGLQILNWSWDWGWDKTYGGINYFKDCKNFPPQEYWHDMKFWWPQCEAVIATLYAYQATGDAKYLEMHKLINDYTFNHLPDKEYGEWYGYLHFDGSLSQSAKGNLFKGPFHIPRMLLKCSLLCDEILSK
;
A
#
# COMPACT_ATOMS: atom_id res chain seq x y z
N PRO A 1 -16.16 -18.19 4.74
CA PRO A 1 -14.82 -18.11 4.19
C PRO A 1 -14.75 -16.97 3.19
N LEU A 2 -13.81 -16.04 3.38
CA LEU A 2 -13.46 -15.04 2.39
C LEU A 2 -12.92 -15.79 1.16
N ARG A 3 -13.74 -15.91 0.12
CA ARG A 3 -13.32 -16.46 -1.15
C ARG A 3 -12.68 -15.32 -1.95
N LEU A 4 -11.38 -15.34 -2.05
CA LEU A 4 -10.68 -14.64 -3.13
C LEU A 4 -11.00 -15.41 -4.40
N VAL A 5 -11.89 -14.88 -5.24
CA VAL A 5 -12.36 -15.55 -6.47
C VAL A 5 -11.74 -14.85 -7.67
N GLY A 6 -11.03 -15.61 -8.48
CA GLY A 6 -10.48 -15.17 -9.76
C GLY A 6 -9.72 -16.29 -10.46
N SER A 7 -9.54 -16.22 -11.78
CA SER A 7 -8.67 -17.15 -12.53
C SER A 7 -7.25 -17.13 -11.94
N GLU A 8 -6.48 -18.21 -12.07
CA GLU A 8 -5.17 -18.39 -11.42
C GLU A 8 -4.19 -17.22 -11.59
N MET A 9 -4.35 -16.38 -12.60
CA MET A 9 -3.56 -15.19 -12.85
C MET A 9 -4.09 -13.94 -12.13
N CYS A 10 -5.39 -13.88 -11.80
CA CYS A 10 -6.06 -12.78 -11.10
C CYS A 10 -6.32 -13.09 -9.61
N ILE A 11 -6.07 -14.32 -9.14
CA ILE A 11 -6.25 -14.77 -7.74
C ILE A 11 -5.24 -14.10 -6.78
N ARG A 12 -4.21 -13.45 -7.32
CA ARG A 12 -3.14 -12.80 -6.56
C ARG A 12 -3.35 -11.29 -6.42
N ASP A 13 -4.59 -10.81 -6.52
CA ASP A 13 -4.87 -9.39 -6.52
C ASP A 13 -6.11 -9.04 -5.71
N SER A 14 -6.08 -7.86 -5.10
CA SER A 14 -7.26 -7.21 -4.56
C SER A 14 -7.81 -6.27 -5.64
N LEU A 15 -8.84 -6.71 -6.34
CA LEU A 15 -9.48 -5.94 -7.41
C LEU A 15 -10.41 -4.87 -6.83
N GLU A 16 -10.43 -3.67 -7.46
CA GLU A 16 -11.32 -2.58 -7.06
C GLU A 16 -12.81 -2.89 -7.35
N THR A 17 -13.07 -3.74 -8.35
CA THR A 17 -14.44 -4.08 -8.76
C THR A 17 -14.56 -5.56 -9.08
N VAL A 18 -15.54 -6.20 -8.48
CA VAL A 18 -15.92 -7.59 -8.74
C VAL A 18 -17.42 -7.70 -8.97
N GLY A 19 -17.88 -8.79 -9.54
CA GLY A 19 -19.30 -9.07 -9.68
C GLY A 19 -19.99 -9.35 -8.33
N PRO A 20 -21.33 -9.42 -8.30
CA PRO A 20 -22.11 -9.53 -7.06
C PRO A 20 -21.83 -10.80 -6.25
N ASN A 21 -21.26 -11.83 -6.86
CA ASN A 21 -20.84 -13.06 -6.17
C ASN A 21 -19.32 -13.18 -6.03
N GLY A 22 -18.58 -12.07 -6.27
CA GLY A 22 -17.12 -12.04 -6.22
C GLY A 22 -16.45 -12.52 -7.51
N GLU A 23 -17.20 -12.71 -8.60
CA GLU A 23 -16.67 -13.15 -9.87
C GLU A 23 -15.83 -12.05 -10.55
N PHE A 24 -14.78 -12.48 -11.24
CA PHE A 24 -13.93 -11.58 -12.03
C PHE A 24 -14.72 -11.01 -13.22
N ILE A 25 -14.62 -9.69 -13.39
CA ILE A 25 -15.21 -8.96 -14.51
C ILE A 25 -14.08 -8.54 -15.46
N ASP A 26 -14.03 -9.11 -16.65
CA ASP A 26 -13.02 -8.76 -17.67
C ASP A 26 -13.39 -7.46 -18.39
N SER A 27 -13.35 -6.37 -17.64
CA SER A 27 -13.51 -5.00 -18.12
C SER A 27 -12.39 -4.13 -17.58
N ILE A 28 -12.24 -2.91 -18.05
CA ILE A 28 -11.25 -1.96 -17.52
C ILE A 28 -11.43 -1.83 -16.00
N ALA A 29 -12.64 -1.57 -15.53
CA ALA A 29 -12.92 -1.42 -14.10
C ALA A 29 -12.63 -2.71 -13.30
N GLY A 30 -13.04 -3.89 -13.84
CA GLY A 30 -12.85 -5.17 -13.14
C GLY A 30 -11.40 -5.68 -13.17
N ARG A 31 -10.53 -5.12 -14.01
CA ARG A 31 -9.10 -5.42 -14.03
C ARG A 31 -8.26 -4.42 -13.26
N THR A 32 -8.86 -3.32 -12.81
CA THR A 32 -8.14 -2.28 -12.09
C THR A 32 -7.72 -2.76 -10.70
N ILE A 33 -6.44 -2.60 -10.41
CA ILE A 33 -5.83 -2.79 -9.09
C ILE A 33 -5.42 -1.42 -8.57
N ASN A 34 -5.76 -1.12 -7.31
CA ASN A 34 -5.14 -0.04 -6.56
C ASN A 34 -4.20 -0.65 -5.51
N PRO A 35 -2.89 -0.67 -5.75
CA PRO A 35 -1.95 -1.24 -4.80
C PRO A 35 -2.03 -0.60 -3.42
N GLY A 36 -2.34 0.70 -3.34
CA GLY A 36 -2.51 1.42 -2.07
C GLY A 36 -3.66 0.87 -1.23
N HIS A 37 -4.85 0.66 -1.81
CA HIS A 37 -6.01 0.07 -1.11
C HIS A 37 -5.73 -1.36 -0.67
N SER A 38 -5.08 -2.14 -1.53
CA SER A 38 -4.73 -3.53 -1.19
C SER A 38 -3.72 -3.59 -0.05
N ILE A 39 -2.71 -2.72 -0.05
CA ILE A 39 -1.72 -2.60 1.03
C ILE A 39 -2.38 -2.12 2.33
N GLU A 40 -3.30 -1.16 2.26
CA GLU A 40 -4.08 -0.71 3.42
C GLU A 40 -4.91 -1.86 3.99
N THR A 41 -5.61 -2.61 3.16
CA THR A 41 -6.35 -3.80 3.56
C THR A 41 -5.44 -4.84 4.22
N ALA A 42 -4.24 -5.05 3.69
CA ALA A 42 -3.29 -6.01 4.24
C ALA A 42 -2.93 -5.68 5.70
N TRP A 43 -2.61 -4.43 6.02
CA TRP A 43 -2.24 -4.10 7.38
C TRP A 43 -3.47 -4.02 8.32
N PHE A 44 -4.67 -3.69 7.85
CA PHE A 44 -5.89 -3.83 8.65
C PHE A 44 -6.09 -5.28 9.09
N ILE A 45 -5.88 -6.24 8.18
CA ILE A 45 -5.94 -7.67 8.50
C ILE A 45 -4.83 -8.07 9.46
N LEU A 46 -3.61 -7.56 9.31
CA LEU A 46 -2.49 -7.85 10.22
C LEU A 46 -2.73 -7.26 11.61
N GLU A 47 -3.32 -6.07 11.69
CA GLU A 47 -3.72 -5.47 12.97
C GLU A 47 -4.78 -6.31 13.67
N GLU A 48 -5.80 -6.77 12.94
CA GLU A 48 -6.81 -7.67 13.48
C GLU A 48 -6.21 -9.03 13.90
N ALA A 49 -5.28 -9.58 13.11
CA ALA A 49 -4.54 -10.77 13.50
C ALA A 49 -3.80 -10.58 14.82
N LYS A 50 -3.13 -9.44 14.98
CA LYS A 50 -2.42 -9.06 16.20
C LYS A 50 -3.38 -8.94 17.37
N TYR A 51 -4.52 -8.25 17.21
CA TYR A 51 -5.54 -8.10 18.23
C TYR A 51 -6.07 -9.47 18.75
N ARG A 52 -6.15 -10.46 17.84
CA ARG A 52 -6.52 -11.85 18.17
C ARG A 52 -5.33 -12.74 18.59
N GLY A 53 -4.24 -12.15 19.06
CA GLY A 53 -3.07 -12.92 19.52
C GLY A 53 -2.27 -13.53 18.35
N TRP A 54 -2.20 -12.86 17.24
CA TRP A 54 -1.58 -13.29 15.99
C TRP A 54 -2.26 -14.52 15.37
N ASP A 55 -3.60 -14.43 15.20
CA ASP A 55 -4.37 -15.45 14.50
C ASP A 55 -3.66 -15.87 13.19
N PRO A 56 -3.33 -17.16 13.04
CA PRO A 56 -2.47 -17.61 11.94
C PRO A 56 -3.12 -17.45 10.56
N GLN A 57 -4.44 -17.58 10.44
CA GLN A 57 -5.13 -17.46 9.17
C GLN A 57 -5.18 -16.00 8.70
N LEU A 58 -5.50 -15.08 9.61
CA LEU A 58 -5.50 -13.65 9.31
C LEU A 58 -4.08 -13.15 9.02
N LYS A 59 -3.09 -13.62 9.79
CA LYS A 59 -1.69 -13.28 9.55
C LYS A 59 -1.24 -13.71 8.15
N GLU A 60 -1.48 -14.96 7.79
CA GLU A 60 -1.14 -15.47 6.46
C GLU A 60 -1.83 -14.67 5.35
N MET A 61 -3.14 -14.41 5.50
CA MET A 61 -3.91 -13.61 4.54
C MET A 61 -3.33 -12.21 4.37
N GLY A 62 -3.08 -11.49 5.46
CA GLY A 62 -2.53 -10.13 5.40
C GLY A 62 -1.15 -10.08 4.75
N LEU A 63 -0.26 -11.03 5.09
CA LEU A 63 1.06 -11.13 4.48
C LEU A 63 0.98 -11.47 2.98
N GLN A 64 0.07 -12.33 2.58
CA GLN A 64 -0.13 -12.70 1.19
C GLN A 64 -0.62 -11.51 0.34
N ILE A 65 -1.63 -10.78 0.84
CA ILE A 65 -2.13 -9.57 0.16
C ILE A 65 -1.00 -8.53 0.05
N LEU A 66 -0.24 -8.28 1.13
CA LEU A 66 0.88 -7.34 1.09
C LEU A 66 1.91 -7.73 0.03
N ASN A 67 2.31 -9.00 -0.03
CA ASN A 67 3.31 -9.45 -1.00
C ASN A 67 2.83 -9.24 -2.44
N TRP A 68 1.59 -9.63 -2.76
CA TRP A 68 1.03 -9.41 -4.09
C TRP A 68 0.91 -7.94 -4.45
N SER A 69 0.39 -7.13 -3.52
CA SER A 69 0.21 -5.69 -3.73
C SER A 69 1.55 -4.96 -3.90
N TRP A 70 2.59 -5.42 -3.21
CA TRP A 70 3.94 -4.91 -3.38
C TRP A 70 4.51 -5.26 -4.76
N ASP A 71 4.36 -6.51 -5.21
CA ASP A 71 4.84 -6.95 -6.53
C ASP A 71 4.18 -6.16 -7.67
N TRP A 72 2.91 -5.80 -7.53
CA TRP A 72 2.18 -4.96 -8.47
C TRP A 72 2.51 -3.47 -8.35
N GLY A 73 2.61 -2.99 -7.14
CA GLY A 73 2.66 -1.55 -6.84
C GLY A 73 4.05 -0.95 -6.86
N TRP A 74 5.06 -1.67 -6.37
CA TRP A 74 6.40 -1.13 -6.24
C TRP A 74 7.05 -0.82 -7.59
N ASP A 75 7.42 0.44 -7.79
CA ASP A 75 8.17 0.86 -8.98
C ASP A 75 9.65 0.51 -8.82
N LYS A 76 10.14 -0.45 -9.63
CA LYS A 76 11.52 -0.92 -9.59
C LYS A 76 12.53 0.07 -10.19
N THR A 77 12.06 1.06 -10.93
CA THR A 77 12.91 2.04 -11.62
C THR A 77 13.07 3.31 -10.77
N TYR A 78 11.97 3.85 -10.29
CA TYR A 78 11.96 5.15 -9.60
C TYR A 78 11.62 5.04 -8.11
N GLY A 79 11.21 3.85 -7.65
CA GLY A 79 10.71 3.66 -6.29
C GLY A 79 9.29 4.17 -6.09
N GLY A 80 8.76 3.91 -4.89
CA GLY A 80 7.41 4.26 -4.51
C GLY A 80 6.33 3.32 -5.07
N ILE A 81 5.12 3.46 -4.53
CA ILE A 81 3.95 2.69 -4.93
C ILE A 81 3.19 3.43 -6.02
N ASN A 82 3.01 2.80 -7.17
CA ASN A 82 2.17 3.29 -8.26
C ASN A 82 0.70 3.33 -7.86
N TYR A 83 -0.09 4.22 -8.47
CA TYR A 83 -1.47 4.43 -8.08
C TYR A 83 -2.43 3.36 -8.60
N PHE A 84 -2.39 3.05 -9.91
CA PHE A 84 -3.20 2.00 -10.53
C PHE A 84 -2.38 1.06 -11.41
N LYS A 85 -2.85 -0.19 -11.48
CA LYS A 85 -2.37 -1.20 -12.43
C LYS A 85 -3.57 -1.94 -13.03
N ASP A 86 -3.36 -2.56 -14.19
CA ASP A 86 -4.30 -3.52 -14.78
C ASP A 86 -3.77 -4.93 -14.54
N CYS A 87 -4.58 -5.83 -13.99
CA CYS A 87 -4.15 -7.19 -13.62
C CYS A 87 -3.71 -8.06 -14.81
N LYS A 88 -4.03 -7.65 -16.03
CA LYS A 88 -3.56 -8.26 -17.27
C LYS A 88 -2.45 -7.45 -17.96
N ASN A 89 -1.91 -6.43 -17.29
CA ASN A 89 -0.89 -5.51 -17.84
C ASN A 89 -1.33 -4.74 -19.09
N PHE A 90 -2.64 -4.52 -19.26
CA PHE A 90 -3.11 -3.54 -20.23
C PHE A 90 -2.89 -2.11 -19.72
N PRO A 91 -2.86 -1.11 -20.59
CA PRO A 91 -2.82 0.28 -20.15
C PRO A 91 -4.03 0.62 -19.28
N PRO A 92 -3.85 1.13 -18.05
CA PRO A 92 -4.95 1.64 -17.24
C PRO A 92 -5.65 2.83 -17.92
N GLN A 93 -6.92 3.04 -17.57
CA GLN A 93 -7.70 4.16 -18.13
C GLN A 93 -7.22 5.52 -17.60
N GLU A 94 -6.83 5.57 -16.34
CA GLU A 94 -6.40 6.80 -15.68
C GLU A 94 -4.98 7.19 -16.09
N TYR A 95 -4.80 8.37 -16.67
CA TYR A 95 -3.49 8.87 -17.11
C TYR A 95 -2.51 9.11 -15.95
N TRP A 96 -3.02 9.20 -14.70
CA TRP A 96 -2.21 9.33 -13.47
C TRP A 96 -1.88 7.99 -12.81
N HIS A 97 -2.07 6.88 -13.49
CA HIS A 97 -1.94 5.53 -12.93
C HIS A 97 -0.56 5.21 -12.36
N ASP A 98 0.49 5.78 -12.91
CA ASP A 98 1.89 5.58 -12.49
C ASP A 98 2.41 6.65 -11.52
N MET A 99 1.59 7.67 -11.23
CA MET A 99 1.95 8.70 -10.26
C MET A 99 2.09 8.14 -8.84
N LYS A 100 2.82 8.87 -7.99
CA LYS A 100 3.06 8.50 -6.60
C LYS A 100 2.26 9.45 -5.70
N PHE A 101 1.13 8.99 -5.20
CA PHE A 101 0.31 9.74 -4.24
C PHE A 101 0.81 9.49 -2.82
N TRP A 102 0.62 10.45 -1.93
CA TRP A 102 1.10 10.42 -0.53
C TRP A 102 0.55 9.22 0.26
N TRP A 103 -0.74 8.94 0.12
CA TRP A 103 -1.41 7.97 0.97
C TRP A 103 -0.99 6.51 0.71
N PRO A 104 -0.79 6.02 -0.53
CA PRO A 104 -0.29 4.67 -0.73
C PRO A 104 1.10 4.46 -0.13
N GLN A 105 1.95 5.51 -0.14
CA GLN A 105 3.26 5.44 0.49
C GLN A 105 3.12 5.32 2.01
N CYS A 106 2.25 6.12 2.64
CA CYS A 106 1.95 6.03 4.07
C CYS A 106 1.45 4.64 4.47
N GLU A 107 0.51 4.08 3.71
CA GLU A 107 -0.04 2.75 4.00
C GLU A 107 1.02 1.66 3.85
N ALA A 108 1.90 1.77 2.86
CA ALA A 108 2.98 0.81 2.68
C ALA A 108 4.04 0.88 3.80
N VAL A 109 4.33 2.06 4.33
CA VAL A 109 5.20 2.22 5.51
C VAL A 109 4.61 1.48 6.73
N ILE A 110 3.29 1.62 6.97
CA ILE A 110 2.61 0.91 8.05
C ILE A 110 2.63 -0.62 7.81
N ALA A 111 2.19 -1.05 6.62
CA ALA A 111 2.02 -2.45 6.28
C ALA A 111 3.30 -3.27 6.41
N THR A 112 4.40 -2.74 5.90
CA THR A 112 5.72 -3.41 5.95
C THR A 112 6.23 -3.56 7.38
N LEU A 113 5.98 -2.58 8.24
CA LEU A 113 6.36 -2.65 9.64
C LEU A 113 5.49 -3.66 10.43
N TYR A 114 4.17 -3.72 10.17
CA TYR A 114 3.30 -4.77 10.72
C TYR A 114 3.76 -6.17 10.29
N ALA A 115 4.09 -6.33 9.01
CA ALA A 115 4.57 -7.62 8.49
C ALA A 115 5.88 -8.05 9.13
N TYR A 116 6.81 -7.11 9.35
CA TYR A 116 8.04 -7.37 10.09
C TYR A 116 7.74 -7.77 11.55
N GLN A 117 6.88 -7.04 12.24
CA GLN A 117 6.49 -7.38 13.61
C GLN A 117 5.85 -8.77 13.71
N ALA A 118 5.02 -9.14 12.72
CA ALA A 118 4.31 -10.42 12.68
C ALA A 118 5.23 -11.62 12.44
N THR A 119 6.36 -11.41 11.75
CA THR A 119 7.17 -12.52 11.23
C THR A 119 8.62 -12.53 11.70
N GLY A 120 9.21 -11.37 11.98
CA GLY A 120 10.65 -11.19 12.16
C GLY A 120 11.46 -11.39 10.87
N ASP A 121 10.81 -11.57 9.71
CA ASP A 121 11.50 -11.82 8.43
C ASP A 121 12.14 -10.53 7.90
N ALA A 122 13.45 -10.58 7.69
CA ALA A 122 14.26 -9.47 7.22
C ALA A 122 13.78 -8.87 5.90
N LYS A 123 13.09 -9.64 5.05
CA LYS A 123 12.56 -9.14 3.78
C LYS A 123 11.57 -7.98 4.00
N TYR A 124 10.73 -8.05 5.04
CA TYR A 124 9.78 -6.97 5.35
C TYR A 124 10.47 -5.74 5.92
N LEU A 125 11.60 -5.92 6.60
CA LEU A 125 12.43 -4.81 7.02
C LEU A 125 13.11 -4.12 5.83
N GLU A 126 13.56 -4.88 4.83
CA GLU A 126 14.09 -4.31 3.59
C GLU A 126 13.00 -3.57 2.79
N MET A 127 11.81 -4.16 2.67
CA MET A 127 10.66 -3.47 2.07
C MET A 127 10.35 -2.17 2.81
N HIS A 128 10.36 -2.22 4.16
CA HIS A 128 10.13 -1.04 4.99
C HIS A 128 11.18 0.05 4.75
N LYS A 129 12.46 -0.28 4.70
CA LYS A 129 13.52 0.68 4.38
C LYS A 129 13.29 1.35 3.02
N LEU A 130 13.01 0.55 1.99
CA LEU A 130 12.77 1.05 0.64
C LEU A 130 11.63 2.08 0.61
N ILE A 131 10.48 1.73 1.17
CA ILE A 131 9.32 2.62 1.15
C ILE A 131 9.47 3.82 2.09
N ASN A 132 10.09 3.63 3.26
CA ASN A 132 10.37 4.70 4.19
C ASN A 132 11.32 5.73 3.59
N ASP A 133 12.44 5.28 3.01
CA ASP A 133 13.41 6.15 2.38
C ASP A 133 12.79 6.91 1.19
N TYR A 134 12.01 6.22 0.35
CA TYR A 134 11.28 6.88 -0.73
C TYR A 134 10.36 7.97 -0.18
N THR A 135 9.51 7.61 0.77
CA THR A 135 8.47 8.46 1.33
C THR A 135 9.05 9.73 1.95
N PHE A 136 10.05 9.58 2.83
CA PHE A 136 10.63 10.72 3.56
C PHE A 136 11.62 11.55 2.73
N ASN A 137 12.11 11.04 1.61
CA ASN A 137 12.95 11.81 0.70
C ASN A 137 12.17 12.66 -0.31
N HIS A 138 10.95 12.22 -0.71
CA HIS A 138 10.22 12.84 -1.82
C HIS A 138 9.00 13.67 -1.39
N LEU A 139 8.28 13.26 -0.34
CA LEU A 139 7.01 13.89 0.00
C LEU A 139 7.11 15.09 0.95
N PRO A 140 7.96 15.08 2.01
CA PRO A 140 8.03 16.21 2.93
C PRO A 140 8.58 17.47 2.26
N ASP A 141 7.91 18.61 2.49
CA ASP A 141 8.48 19.91 2.21
C ASP A 141 9.45 20.29 3.34
N LYS A 142 10.73 20.29 3.03
CA LYS A 142 11.80 20.53 4.00
C LYS A 142 11.95 22.00 4.39
N GLU A 143 11.37 22.92 3.61
CA GLU A 143 11.45 24.35 3.85
C GLU A 143 10.27 24.87 4.67
N TYR A 144 9.04 24.50 4.29
CA TYR A 144 7.83 25.06 4.91
C TYR A 144 7.02 24.02 5.70
N GLY A 145 7.52 22.79 5.81
CA GLY A 145 6.82 21.71 6.50
C GLY A 145 5.61 21.15 5.73
N GLU A 146 4.93 20.19 6.31
CA GLU A 146 3.89 19.37 5.71
C GLU A 146 4.40 18.59 4.48
N TRP A 147 3.58 17.76 3.88
CA TRP A 147 3.93 16.90 2.76
C TRP A 147 3.17 17.29 1.50
N TYR A 148 3.85 17.22 0.36
CA TYR A 148 3.19 17.25 -0.94
C TYR A 148 2.30 16.01 -1.12
N GLY A 149 1.23 16.16 -1.91
CA GLY A 149 0.29 15.07 -2.09
C GLY A 149 0.57 14.20 -3.31
N TYR A 150 1.21 14.77 -4.34
CA TYR A 150 1.21 14.18 -5.66
C TYR A 150 2.56 14.38 -6.35
N LEU A 151 3.20 13.27 -6.69
CA LEU A 151 4.44 13.25 -7.46
C LEU A 151 4.18 12.60 -8.81
N HIS A 152 4.94 12.98 -9.82
CA HIS A 152 4.99 12.27 -11.08
C HIS A 152 5.59 10.86 -10.90
N PHE A 153 5.56 10.06 -11.95
CA PHE A 153 6.07 8.68 -11.96
C PHE A 153 7.53 8.58 -11.52
N ASP A 154 8.34 9.58 -11.82
CA ASP A 154 9.77 9.66 -11.50
C ASP A 154 10.08 10.25 -10.10
N GLY A 155 9.05 10.57 -9.33
CA GLY A 155 9.19 11.17 -8.00
C GLY A 155 9.32 12.69 -8.00
N SER A 156 9.32 13.35 -9.15
CA SER A 156 9.31 14.82 -9.22
C SER A 156 7.94 15.39 -8.80
N LEU A 157 7.96 16.63 -8.29
CA LEU A 157 6.76 17.28 -7.77
C LEU A 157 5.76 17.57 -8.90
N SER A 158 4.54 17.07 -8.79
CA SER A 158 3.45 17.33 -9.74
C SER A 158 2.71 18.63 -9.45
N GLN A 159 2.44 18.92 -8.17
CA GLN A 159 1.77 20.15 -7.75
C GLN A 159 2.21 20.55 -6.34
N SER A 160 2.28 21.84 -6.08
CA SER A 160 2.74 22.40 -4.81
C SER A 160 1.66 22.43 -3.71
N ALA A 161 0.42 22.15 -4.02
CA ALA A 161 -0.67 22.13 -3.02
C ALA A 161 -0.48 20.98 -2.02
N LYS A 162 -0.43 21.32 -0.74
CA LYS A 162 -0.24 20.39 0.37
C LYS A 162 -1.54 19.88 0.98
N GLY A 163 -2.66 20.49 0.64
CA GLY A 163 -4.01 20.07 1.04
C GLY A 163 -5.02 20.38 -0.06
N ASN A 164 -6.02 19.53 -0.20
CA ASN A 164 -7.14 19.71 -1.13
C ASN A 164 -8.33 18.85 -0.66
N LEU A 165 -9.36 18.71 -1.52
CA LEU A 165 -10.56 17.94 -1.21
C LEU A 165 -10.24 16.48 -0.78
N PHE A 166 -9.18 15.87 -1.32
CA PHE A 166 -8.82 14.48 -1.07
C PHE A 166 -7.70 14.34 -0.04
N LYS A 167 -6.73 15.25 -0.03
CA LYS A 167 -5.60 15.23 0.91
C LYS A 167 -5.90 16.07 2.14
N GLY A 168 -6.32 15.39 3.20
CA GLY A 168 -6.49 15.95 4.54
C GLY A 168 -5.51 15.34 5.55
N PRO A 169 -5.60 15.72 6.85
CA PRO A 169 -4.71 15.27 7.92
C PRO A 169 -5.13 13.87 8.43
N PHE A 170 -5.13 12.86 7.58
CA PHE A 170 -5.56 11.50 7.92
C PHE A 170 -4.43 10.48 7.79
N HIS A 171 -3.95 10.19 6.57
CA HIS A 171 -2.97 9.13 6.34
C HIS A 171 -1.60 9.40 7.01
N ILE A 172 -1.12 10.65 6.94
CA ILE A 172 0.18 11.01 7.52
C ILE A 172 0.19 10.89 9.05
N PRO A 173 -0.74 11.52 9.81
CA PRO A 173 -0.78 11.36 11.26
C PRO A 173 -1.03 9.90 11.69
N ARG A 174 -1.87 9.15 10.97
CA ARG A 174 -2.11 7.73 11.23
C ARG A 174 -0.82 6.92 11.07
N MET A 175 -0.10 7.12 9.97
CA MET A 175 1.18 6.45 9.72
C MET A 175 2.19 6.75 10.85
N LEU A 176 2.40 8.02 11.17
CA LEU A 176 3.35 8.40 12.20
C LEU A 176 3.00 7.79 13.56
N LEU A 177 1.74 7.85 13.96
CA LEU A 177 1.27 7.25 15.22
C LEU A 177 1.45 5.73 15.22
N LYS A 178 0.95 5.05 14.19
CA LYS A 178 1.02 3.57 14.10
C LYS A 178 2.46 3.09 14.08
N CYS A 179 3.34 3.72 13.29
CA CYS A 179 4.73 3.31 13.21
C CYS A 179 5.48 3.59 14.52
N SER A 180 5.21 4.71 15.21
CA SER A 180 5.79 4.96 16.54
C SER A 180 5.45 3.84 17.54
N LEU A 181 4.16 3.50 17.64
CA LEU A 181 3.70 2.43 18.54
C LEU A 181 4.30 1.06 18.17
N LEU A 182 4.38 0.74 16.88
CA LEU A 182 4.96 -0.51 16.40
C LEU A 182 6.46 -0.58 16.70
N CYS A 183 7.20 0.51 16.50
CA CYS A 183 8.63 0.58 16.82
C CYS A 183 8.88 0.35 18.32
N ASP A 184 8.11 1.00 19.19
CA ASP A 184 8.22 0.81 20.63
C ASP A 184 7.99 -0.65 21.03
N GLU A 185 6.99 -1.30 20.45
CA GLU A 185 6.71 -2.72 20.71
C GLU A 185 7.78 -3.68 20.14
N ILE A 186 8.37 -3.36 18.99
CA ILE A 186 9.43 -4.17 18.37
C ILE A 186 10.72 -4.07 19.18
N LEU A 187 11.06 -2.86 19.65
CA LEU A 187 12.29 -2.59 20.40
C LEU A 187 12.22 -3.03 21.86
N SER A 188 11.00 -3.27 22.39
CA SER A 188 10.80 -3.76 23.77
C SER A 188 10.89 -5.27 23.90
N LYS A 189 11.05 -6.01 22.81
CA LYS A 189 11.23 -7.48 22.79
C LYS A 189 12.69 -7.86 22.85
#